data_dda96a1fde0b138d4cd2102881d13c34
#
_entry.id   dda96a1fde0b138d4cd2102881d13c34
#
_cell.length_a   1.000
_cell.length_b   1.000
_cell.length_c   1.000
_cell.angle_alpha   90.00
_cell.angle_beta   90.00
_cell.angle_gamma   90.00
#
_symmetry.space_group_name_H-M   'P 1'
#
loop_
_entity.id
_entity.type
_entity.pdbx_description
1 polymer ?
#
loop_
_entity_poly.entity_id
_entity_poly.type
_entity_poly.pdbx_seq_one_letter_code
_entity_poly.pdbx_strand_id
1 'polypeptide(L)'
;MKFLLLNGTLKVDSELSNTFTLCQMVKAGFEALGHECEMVTLSEMEYKRSTDDVKDDLQPVIQKMFSVDGLIFATPIWWGGHSSYIQTIIERMDFIETFGFEQDYKPFYGKVFGTVVSGGGDGFQHIHGVNYNFATMLGFTVPPQCNIESATQGRDKILKDDETIGMVKTFVSNMSAWAKALKDGEVHKFARHTTKAQLKESMNEGKRIPRKKGQKRKSKKHSDLYTDEDPKGTIHGLGFKDEATARSSITKIRKSGRSHAHKIQAAVAMEQRAKAAGKAGPAAVYRKFINSMKKKTKKKNEAAGVGIITKQNTTKDVKPGQIKKNLKKLKLA
;
A
#
# COMPACT_ATOMS: atom_id res chain seq x y z
N MET A 1 29.81 8.64 10.15
CA MET A 1 28.48 8.05 10.08
C MET A 1 28.57 6.63 9.61
N LYS A 2 27.57 5.80 9.93
CA LYS A 2 27.51 4.41 9.55
C LYS A 2 26.37 4.16 8.59
N PHE A 3 26.64 3.51 7.47
CA PHE A 3 25.63 3.15 6.47
C PHE A 3 25.63 1.62 6.28
N LEU A 4 24.44 1.06 6.08
CA LEU A 4 24.24 -0.33 5.73
C LEU A 4 23.63 -0.42 4.34
N LEU A 5 24.27 -1.12 3.41
CA LEU A 5 23.84 -1.32 2.06
C LEU A 5 23.49 -2.78 1.86
N LEU A 6 22.24 -3.07 1.52
CA LEU A 6 21.75 -4.41 1.23
C LEU A 6 21.70 -4.63 -0.28
N ASN A 7 22.57 -5.49 -0.76
CA ASN A 7 22.63 -5.88 -2.16
C ASN A 7 21.70 -7.06 -2.43
N GLY A 8 20.58 -6.79 -3.10
CA GLY A 8 19.56 -7.77 -3.49
C GLY A 8 19.78 -8.39 -4.86
N THR A 9 21.03 -8.48 -5.36
CA THR A 9 21.31 -9.20 -6.61
C THR A 9 20.89 -10.67 -6.51
N LEU A 10 20.35 -11.21 -7.62
CA LEU A 10 20.03 -12.64 -7.74
C LEU A 10 21.17 -13.46 -8.37
N LYS A 11 22.27 -12.81 -8.76
CA LYS A 11 23.40 -13.50 -9.35
C LYS A 11 24.24 -14.17 -8.25
N VAL A 12 24.56 -15.45 -8.44
CA VAL A 12 25.44 -16.21 -7.56
C VAL A 12 26.85 -15.63 -7.58
N ASP A 13 27.34 -15.31 -8.78
CA ASP A 13 28.57 -14.53 -8.94
C ASP A 13 28.20 -13.04 -8.90
N SER A 14 28.38 -12.44 -7.73
CA SER A 14 28.04 -11.06 -7.48
C SER A 14 28.84 -10.09 -8.33
N GLU A 15 30.08 -10.41 -8.71
CA GLU A 15 30.94 -9.56 -9.53
C GLU A 15 30.42 -9.35 -10.95
N LEU A 16 29.63 -10.28 -11.47
CA LEU A 16 28.92 -10.14 -12.75
C LEU A 16 27.63 -9.31 -12.65
N SER A 17 27.31 -8.79 -11.47
CA SER A 17 26.08 -8.05 -11.22
C SER A 17 26.25 -6.55 -11.43
N ASN A 18 25.37 -5.94 -12.23
CA ASN A 18 25.30 -4.50 -12.35
C ASN A 18 24.91 -3.83 -11.03
N THR A 19 23.99 -4.45 -10.27
CA THR A 19 23.58 -3.99 -8.93
C THR A 19 24.78 -3.97 -7.98
N PHE A 20 25.58 -5.04 -7.97
CA PHE A 20 26.78 -5.12 -7.14
C PHE A 20 27.81 -4.02 -7.50
N THR A 21 28.00 -3.76 -8.81
CA THR A 21 28.87 -2.68 -9.26
C THR A 21 28.42 -1.32 -8.73
N LEU A 22 27.12 -1.02 -8.80
CA LEU A 22 26.55 0.21 -8.24
C LEU A 22 26.74 0.27 -6.72
N CYS A 23 26.56 -0.85 -6.02
CA CYS A 23 26.81 -0.93 -4.59
C CYS A 23 28.28 -0.61 -4.23
N GLN A 24 29.23 -1.11 -5.02
CA GLN A 24 30.65 -0.79 -4.83
C GLN A 24 30.93 0.70 -5.02
N MET A 25 30.32 1.33 -6.04
CA MET A 25 30.47 2.78 -6.27
C MET A 25 29.89 3.59 -5.10
N VAL A 26 28.73 3.23 -4.60
CA VAL A 26 28.07 3.89 -3.45
C VAL A 26 28.92 3.72 -2.19
N LYS A 27 29.39 2.49 -1.92
CA LYS A 27 30.29 2.21 -0.78
C LYS A 27 31.55 3.05 -0.84
N ALA A 28 32.24 3.04 -1.98
CA ALA A 28 33.45 3.86 -2.20
C ALA A 28 33.19 5.35 -2.04
N GLY A 29 32.01 5.84 -2.47
CA GLY A 29 31.60 7.21 -2.29
C GLY A 29 31.45 7.62 -0.83
N PHE A 30 30.82 6.78 0.01
CA PHE A 30 30.72 7.01 1.45
C PHE A 30 32.09 6.97 2.15
N GLU A 31 32.94 6.01 1.80
CA GLU A 31 34.28 5.87 2.35
C GLU A 31 35.17 7.09 1.99
N ALA A 32 35.03 7.62 0.77
CA ALA A 32 35.71 8.83 0.34
C ALA A 32 35.31 10.08 1.15
N LEU A 33 34.09 10.09 1.72
CA LEU A 33 33.63 11.13 2.64
C LEU A 33 33.96 10.83 4.11
N GLY A 34 34.74 9.80 4.39
CA GLY A 34 35.16 9.40 5.74
C GLY A 34 34.04 8.72 6.55
N HIS A 35 33.10 8.08 5.89
CA HIS A 35 32.01 7.32 6.52
C HIS A 35 32.28 5.83 6.45
N GLU A 36 31.75 5.08 7.40
CA GLU A 36 31.72 3.62 7.38
C GLU A 36 30.51 3.16 6.56
N CYS A 37 30.74 2.32 5.56
CA CYS A 37 29.68 1.72 4.76
C CYS A 37 29.89 0.20 4.65
N GLU A 38 29.00 -0.54 5.30
CA GLU A 38 28.99 -2.00 5.20
C GLU A 38 28.04 -2.43 4.09
N MET A 39 28.49 -3.33 3.23
CA MET A 39 27.66 -3.96 2.21
C MET A 39 27.40 -5.41 2.57
N VAL A 40 26.14 -5.82 2.54
CA VAL A 40 25.69 -7.20 2.73
C VAL A 40 25.06 -7.69 1.46
N THR A 41 25.58 -8.75 0.87
CA THR A 41 25.03 -9.42 -0.32
C THR A 41 24.07 -10.52 0.13
N LEU A 42 22.77 -10.30 -0.12
CA LEU A 42 21.71 -11.16 0.39
C LEU A 42 21.69 -12.56 -0.26
N SER A 43 22.20 -12.71 -1.48
CA SER A 43 22.32 -14.01 -2.17
C SER A 43 23.39 -14.93 -1.57
N GLU A 44 24.27 -14.42 -0.72
CA GLU A 44 25.33 -15.17 -0.05
C GLU A 44 24.91 -15.68 1.33
N MET A 45 23.65 -15.49 1.71
CA MET A 45 23.11 -15.77 3.03
C MET A 45 22.07 -16.89 2.99
N GLU A 46 22.01 -17.71 4.04
CA GLU A 46 20.98 -18.71 4.23
C GLU A 46 19.92 -18.21 5.22
N TYR A 47 18.69 -18.01 4.75
CA TYR A 47 17.59 -17.57 5.58
C TYR A 47 16.24 -18.10 5.11
N LYS A 48 15.28 -18.11 6.02
CA LYS A 48 13.91 -18.55 5.77
C LYS A 48 13.01 -17.38 5.33
N ARG A 49 12.12 -17.66 4.41
CA ARG A 49 11.01 -16.76 4.10
C ARG A 49 9.93 -16.95 5.17
N SER A 50 9.93 -16.09 6.16
CA SER A 50 8.97 -16.14 7.26
C SER A 50 8.78 -14.74 7.83
N THR A 51 7.57 -14.42 8.26
CA THR A 51 7.25 -13.21 9.02
C THR A 51 7.50 -13.38 10.53
N ASP A 52 7.74 -14.62 10.98
CA ASP A 52 8.05 -14.90 12.38
C ASP A 52 9.50 -14.53 12.71
N ASP A 53 9.77 -14.30 14.01
CA ASP A 53 11.13 -14.13 14.51
C ASP A 53 11.91 -15.45 14.41
N VAL A 54 12.66 -15.58 13.34
CA VAL A 54 13.45 -16.79 13.03
C VAL A 54 14.93 -16.49 13.21
N LYS A 55 15.62 -17.39 13.93
CA LYS A 55 17.09 -17.34 14.03
C LYS A 55 17.72 -17.89 12.75
N ASP A 56 18.20 -17.01 11.92
CA ASP A 56 18.93 -17.29 10.67
C ASP A 56 19.92 -16.17 10.36
N ASP A 57 20.60 -16.22 9.21
CA ASP A 57 21.62 -15.24 8.85
C ASP A 57 21.07 -13.82 8.66
N LEU A 58 19.76 -13.69 8.42
CA LEU A 58 19.13 -12.39 8.21
C LEU A 58 18.87 -11.64 9.54
N GLN A 59 18.66 -12.35 10.65
CA GLN A 59 18.38 -11.72 11.93
C GLN A 59 19.48 -10.75 12.39
N PRO A 60 20.79 -11.09 12.34
CA PRO A 60 21.85 -10.13 12.67
C PRO A 60 21.86 -8.91 11.76
N VAL A 61 21.52 -9.06 10.47
CA VAL A 61 21.44 -7.94 9.53
C VAL A 61 20.31 -7.00 9.91
N ILE A 62 19.13 -7.52 10.23
CA ILE A 62 17.99 -6.72 10.72
C ILE A 62 18.38 -5.99 12.02
N GLN A 63 19.02 -6.67 12.96
CA GLN A 63 19.50 -6.04 14.19
C GLN A 63 20.49 -4.90 13.90
N LYS A 64 21.37 -5.06 12.93
CA LYS A 64 22.33 -4.05 12.53
C LYS A 64 21.66 -2.78 12.00
N MET A 65 20.50 -2.87 11.35
CA MET A 65 19.73 -1.72 10.86
C MET A 65 19.41 -0.71 11.97
N PHE A 66 19.25 -1.18 13.21
CA PHE A 66 18.99 -0.30 14.36
C PHE A 66 20.21 0.52 14.78
N SER A 67 21.43 0.09 14.40
CA SER A 67 22.70 0.72 14.84
C SER A 67 23.34 1.65 13.81
N VAL A 68 22.82 1.70 12.58
CA VAL A 68 23.34 2.55 11.50
C VAL A 68 22.63 3.89 11.41
N ASP A 69 23.26 4.88 10.79
CA ASP A 69 22.70 6.20 10.53
C ASP A 69 21.88 6.23 9.22
N GLY A 70 22.12 5.28 8.31
CA GLY A 70 21.37 5.15 7.05
C GLY A 70 21.33 3.72 6.52
N LEU A 71 20.22 3.39 5.83
CA LEU A 71 19.97 2.10 5.20
C LEU A 71 19.77 2.31 3.69
N ILE A 72 20.37 1.47 2.89
CA ILE A 72 20.25 1.50 1.43
C ILE A 72 19.79 0.14 0.91
N PHE A 73 18.72 0.12 0.12
CA PHE A 73 18.30 -1.06 -0.62
C PHE A 73 18.78 -0.98 -2.06
N ALA A 74 19.55 -1.98 -2.49
CA ALA A 74 20.00 -2.10 -3.86
C ALA A 74 19.38 -3.33 -4.52
N THR A 75 18.79 -3.17 -5.69
CA THR A 75 18.03 -4.23 -6.37
C THR A 75 18.12 -4.15 -7.89
N PRO A 76 18.18 -5.29 -8.60
CA PRO A 76 17.84 -5.32 -10.01
C PRO A 76 16.33 -5.21 -10.21
N ILE A 77 15.92 -4.78 -11.41
CA ILE A 77 14.51 -4.83 -11.83
C ILE A 77 14.15 -6.25 -12.27
N TRP A 78 13.07 -6.79 -11.71
CA TRP A 78 12.44 -8.02 -12.12
C TRP A 78 10.95 -7.78 -12.39
N TRP A 79 10.55 -7.81 -13.68
CA TRP A 79 9.14 -7.61 -14.09
C TRP A 79 8.52 -6.36 -13.45
N GLY A 80 9.26 -5.24 -13.48
CA GLY A 80 8.82 -3.97 -12.90
C GLY A 80 8.90 -3.87 -11.38
N GLY A 81 9.35 -4.93 -10.68
CA GLY A 81 9.49 -4.99 -9.22
C GLY A 81 10.94 -5.18 -8.76
N HIS A 82 11.16 -5.04 -7.46
CA HIS A 82 12.45 -5.35 -6.84
C HIS A 82 12.67 -6.89 -6.73
N SER A 83 13.88 -7.30 -6.41
CA SER A 83 14.22 -8.71 -6.26
C SER A 83 13.50 -9.37 -5.07
N SER A 84 13.34 -10.69 -5.12
CA SER A 84 12.77 -11.48 -4.02
C SER A 84 13.57 -11.35 -2.71
N TYR A 85 14.86 -11.05 -2.78
CA TYR A 85 15.69 -10.80 -1.60
C TYR A 85 15.26 -9.51 -0.88
N ILE A 86 15.07 -8.43 -1.61
CA ILE A 86 14.56 -7.18 -1.02
C ILE A 86 13.11 -7.35 -0.53
N GLN A 87 12.27 -8.07 -1.28
CA GLN A 87 10.92 -8.40 -0.83
C GLN A 87 10.93 -9.17 0.49
N THR A 88 11.84 -10.14 0.64
CA THR A 88 11.97 -10.89 1.90
C THR A 88 12.38 -10.01 3.08
N ILE A 89 13.27 -9.01 2.86
CA ILE A 89 13.60 -8.04 3.91
C ILE A 89 12.35 -7.27 4.35
N ILE A 90 11.57 -6.77 3.40
CA ILE A 90 10.34 -6.02 3.67
C ILE A 90 9.37 -6.88 4.49
N GLU A 91 9.13 -8.11 4.07
CA GLU A 91 8.23 -9.05 4.76
C GLU A 91 8.74 -9.39 6.17
N ARG A 92 10.05 -9.61 6.32
CA ARG A 92 10.67 -9.90 7.62
C ARG A 92 10.66 -8.72 8.58
N MET A 93 10.50 -7.50 8.09
CA MET A 93 10.44 -6.30 8.92
C MET A 93 9.01 -5.86 9.28
N ASP A 94 7.99 -6.55 8.81
CA ASP A 94 6.59 -6.23 9.09
C ASP A 94 6.28 -6.20 10.60
N PHE A 95 6.86 -7.13 11.38
CA PHE A 95 6.70 -7.15 12.82
C PHE A 95 7.24 -5.89 13.52
N ILE A 96 8.25 -5.23 12.95
CA ILE A 96 8.84 -4.00 13.51
C ILE A 96 7.84 -2.84 13.40
N GLU A 97 7.11 -2.78 12.30
CA GLU A 97 6.04 -1.79 12.10
C GLU A 97 4.92 -2.02 13.11
N THR A 98 4.45 -3.26 13.24
CA THR A 98 3.42 -3.66 14.21
C THR A 98 3.86 -3.36 15.63
N PHE A 99 5.07 -3.76 16.03
CA PHE A 99 5.63 -3.46 17.35
C PHE A 99 5.75 -1.96 17.59
N GLY A 100 6.27 -1.20 16.62
CA GLY A 100 6.38 0.25 16.69
C GLY A 100 5.04 0.93 16.86
N PHE A 101 3.99 0.44 16.19
CA PHE A 101 2.64 0.95 16.34
C PHE A 101 2.03 0.65 17.71
N GLU A 102 2.26 -0.55 18.25
CA GLU A 102 1.76 -0.96 19.57
C GLU A 102 2.45 -0.21 20.71
N GLN A 103 3.76 0.02 20.59
CA GLN A 103 4.59 0.69 21.61
C GLN A 103 4.68 2.21 21.41
N ASP A 104 3.98 2.77 20.44
CA ASP A 104 4.01 4.20 20.13
C ASP A 104 5.44 4.71 19.83
N TYR A 105 6.20 3.91 19.07
CA TYR A 105 7.61 4.13 18.77
C TYR A 105 7.96 3.84 17.32
N LYS A 106 8.76 4.70 16.70
CA LYS A 106 9.33 4.46 15.36
C LYS A 106 10.85 4.27 15.49
N PRO A 107 11.35 3.04 15.38
CA PRO A 107 12.74 2.71 15.70
C PRO A 107 13.76 3.31 14.73
N PHE A 108 13.33 3.75 13.55
CA PHE A 108 14.21 4.31 12.52
C PHE A 108 14.12 5.83 12.38
N TYR A 109 13.42 6.51 13.29
CA TYR A 109 13.47 7.96 13.33
C TYR A 109 14.91 8.48 13.52
N GLY A 110 15.23 9.55 12.80
CA GLY A 110 16.59 10.11 12.79
C GLY A 110 17.57 9.38 11.90
N LYS A 111 17.11 8.40 11.12
CA LYS A 111 17.92 7.67 10.13
C LYS A 111 17.46 7.98 8.71
N VAL A 112 18.36 7.88 7.75
CA VAL A 112 18.06 8.09 6.33
C VAL A 112 17.90 6.79 5.58
N PHE A 113 17.13 6.84 4.48
CA PHE A 113 16.93 5.71 3.59
C PHE A 113 17.12 6.12 2.13
N GLY A 114 17.73 5.24 1.36
CA GLY A 114 17.91 5.43 -0.08
C GLY A 114 17.82 4.11 -0.86
N THR A 115 17.68 4.22 -2.18
CA THR A 115 17.54 3.07 -3.07
C THR A 115 18.47 3.14 -4.27
N VAL A 116 18.97 1.98 -4.69
CA VAL A 116 19.81 1.79 -5.87
C VAL A 116 19.15 0.75 -6.75
N VAL A 117 18.78 1.11 -7.98
CA VAL A 117 18.09 0.20 -8.89
C VAL A 117 18.83 0.09 -10.21
N SER A 118 19.08 -1.14 -10.64
CA SER A 118 19.70 -1.45 -11.93
C SER A 118 18.75 -2.24 -12.83
N GLY A 119 18.64 -1.89 -14.10
CA GLY A 119 17.81 -2.66 -15.04
C GLY A 119 17.45 -1.93 -16.32
N GLY A 120 16.51 -2.50 -17.07
CA GLY A 120 16.15 -2.04 -18.41
C GLY A 120 15.25 -0.81 -18.49
N GLY A 121 15.00 -0.09 -17.41
CA GLY A 121 14.26 1.18 -17.40
C GLY A 121 12.78 1.08 -17.04
N ASP A 122 12.13 -0.06 -17.13
CA ASP A 122 10.75 -0.24 -16.69
C ASP A 122 10.70 -0.62 -15.20
N GLY A 123 9.97 0.14 -14.41
CA GLY A 123 9.75 -0.17 -12.99
C GLY A 123 10.58 0.62 -11.99
N PHE A 124 11.49 1.51 -12.39
CA PHE A 124 12.24 2.36 -11.46
C PHE A 124 11.31 3.08 -10.47
N GLN A 125 10.33 3.83 -10.99
CA GLN A 125 9.40 4.59 -10.15
C GLN A 125 8.57 3.70 -9.23
N HIS A 126 8.14 2.53 -9.72
CA HIS A 126 7.40 1.58 -8.90
C HIS A 126 8.26 1.05 -7.74
N ILE A 127 9.48 0.63 -8.03
CA ILE A 127 10.41 0.09 -7.02
C ILE A 127 10.73 1.16 -5.97
N HIS A 128 11.06 2.38 -6.39
CA HIS A 128 11.32 3.48 -5.46
C HIS A 128 10.08 3.78 -4.61
N GLY A 129 8.90 3.87 -5.23
CA GLY A 129 7.64 4.14 -4.52
C GLY A 129 7.33 3.11 -3.44
N VAL A 130 7.48 1.81 -3.74
CA VAL A 130 7.25 0.73 -2.76
C VAL A 130 8.27 0.80 -1.62
N ASN A 131 9.56 0.94 -1.95
CA ASN A 131 10.62 0.98 -0.94
C ASN A 131 10.54 2.25 -0.08
N TYR A 132 10.16 3.39 -0.64
CA TYR A 132 9.99 4.63 0.14
C TYR A 132 8.76 4.59 1.03
N ASN A 133 7.66 3.99 0.58
CA ASN A 133 6.51 3.74 1.45
C ASN A 133 6.89 2.88 2.64
N PHE A 134 7.56 1.76 2.40
CA PHE A 134 8.10 0.89 3.45
C PHE A 134 9.00 1.68 4.43
N ALA A 135 9.98 2.41 3.92
CA ALA A 135 10.92 3.14 4.75
C ALA A 135 10.24 4.22 5.63
N THR A 136 9.32 4.98 5.05
CA THR A 136 8.61 6.04 5.79
C THR A 136 7.65 5.48 6.84
N MET A 137 7.00 4.33 6.57
CA MET A 137 6.17 3.65 7.57
C MET A 137 6.99 3.19 8.79
N LEU A 138 8.24 2.80 8.59
CA LEU A 138 9.16 2.44 9.68
C LEU A 138 9.81 3.65 10.36
N GLY A 139 9.67 4.86 9.83
CA GLY A 139 10.17 6.10 10.42
C GLY A 139 11.47 6.61 9.81
N PHE A 140 11.98 6.02 8.74
CA PHE A 140 13.11 6.59 8.02
C PHE A 140 12.75 7.92 7.35
N THR A 141 13.75 8.79 7.21
CA THR A 141 13.69 9.96 6.35
C THR A 141 14.29 9.61 4.98
N VAL A 142 13.56 9.88 3.92
CA VAL A 142 14.05 9.75 2.53
C VAL A 142 14.52 11.13 2.07
N PRO A 143 15.84 11.38 1.97
CA PRO A 143 16.35 12.67 1.49
C PRO A 143 16.03 12.90 0.02
N PRO A 144 16.05 14.16 -0.46
CA PRO A 144 15.94 14.46 -1.88
C PRO A 144 17.01 13.74 -2.70
N GLN A 145 16.67 13.24 -3.87
CA GLN A 145 17.58 12.57 -4.80
C GLN A 145 18.38 11.41 -4.17
N CYS A 146 17.77 10.68 -3.25
CA CYS A 146 18.31 9.47 -2.65
C CYS A 146 17.84 8.21 -3.38
N ASN A 147 17.84 8.28 -4.71
CA ASN A 147 17.63 7.19 -5.65
C ASN A 147 18.73 7.19 -6.71
N ILE A 148 19.22 6.00 -7.02
CA ILE A 148 20.10 5.76 -8.17
C ILE A 148 19.35 4.83 -9.12
N GLU A 149 19.28 5.23 -10.39
CA GLU A 149 18.67 4.47 -11.48
C GLU A 149 19.72 4.27 -12.57
N SER A 150 20.04 3.03 -12.91
CA SER A 150 20.98 2.78 -14.00
C SER A 150 20.49 1.68 -14.94
N ALA A 151 20.25 2.06 -16.18
CA ALA A 151 19.94 1.13 -17.27
C ALA A 151 21.21 0.60 -17.96
N THR A 152 22.38 1.16 -17.64
CA THR A 152 23.67 0.77 -18.22
C THR A 152 24.05 -0.63 -17.82
N GLN A 153 24.43 -1.45 -18.82
CA GLN A 153 24.73 -2.86 -18.63
C GLN A 153 26.25 -3.12 -18.78
N GLY A 154 26.78 -3.86 -17.81
CA GLY A 154 28.18 -4.26 -17.77
C GLY A 154 29.04 -3.33 -16.93
N ARG A 155 29.86 -3.93 -16.06
CA ARG A 155 30.69 -3.25 -15.07
C ARG A 155 31.48 -2.09 -15.65
N ASP A 156 32.26 -2.35 -16.72
CA ASP A 156 33.15 -1.34 -17.29
C ASP A 156 32.42 -0.13 -17.88
N LYS A 157 31.20 -0.35 -18.35
CA LYS A 157 30.35 0.73 -18.86
C LYS A 157 29.76 1.56 -17.72
N ILE A 158 29.25 0.90 -16.67
CA ILE A 158 28.69 1.55 -15.48
C ILE A 158 29.76 2.44 -14.83
N LEU A 159 31.00 1.96 -14.69
CA LEU A 159 32.09 2.72 -14.09
C LEU A 159 32.53 3.95 -14.92
N LYS A 160 32.12 4.04 -16.19
CA LYS A 160 32.42 5.16 -17.10
C LYS A 160 31.18 5.97 -17.47
N ASP A 161 30.04 5.65 -16.94
CA ASP A 161 28.77 6.34 -17.21
C ASP A 161 28.66 7.60 -16.36
N ASP A 162 28.88 8.74 -16.97
CA ASP A 162 28.89 10.04 -16.29
C ASP A 162 27.56 10.33 -15.58
N GLU A 163 26.42 9.89 -16.13
CA GLU A 163 25.11 10.07 -15.51
C GLU A 163 25.03 9.24 -14.21
N THR A 164 25.37 7.96 -14.27
CA THR A 164 25.42 7.09 -13.09
C THR A 164 26.40 7.62 -12.04
N ILE A 165 27.59 8.08 -12.44
CA ILE A 165 28.58 8.69 -11.54
C ILE A 165 28.00 9.94 -10.87
N GLY A 166 27.33 10.80 -11.64
CA GLY A 166 26.66 12.00 -11.12
C GLY A 166 25.59 11.66 -10.07
N MET A 167 24.75 10.67 -10.35
CA MET A 167 23.74 10.19 -9.40
C MET A 167 24.37 9.64 -8.13
N VAL A 168 25.42 8.82 -8.22
CA VAL A 168 26.13 8.30 -7.04
C VAL A 168 26.71 9.43 -6.18
N LYS A 169 27.35 10.42 -6.78
CA LYS A 169 27.86 11.60 -6.04
C LYS A 169 26.76 12.35 -5.30
N THR A 170 25.67 12.64 -5.97
CA THR A 170 24.51 13.33 -5.38
C THR A 170 23.87 12.51 -4.25
N PHE A 171 23.66 11.23 -4.49
CA PHE A 171 23.11 10.28 -3.53
C PHE A 171 23.93 10.25 -2.23
N VAL A 172 25.23 10.01 -2.34
CA VAL A 172 26.13 9.90 -1.19
C VAL A 172 26.21 11.23 -0.41
N SER A 173 26.28 12.35 -1.12
CA SER A 173 26.31 13.67 -0.50
C SER A 173 25.01 13.99 0.27
N ASN A 174 23.85 13.72 -0.35
CA ASN A 174 22.56 13.99 0.27
C ASN A 174 22.31 13.05 1.47
N MET A 175 22.57 11.75 1.31
CA MET A 175 22.44 10.80 2.43
C MET A 175 23.30 11.22 3.62
N SER A 176 24.56 11.62 3.37
CA SER A 176 25.49 12.05 4.41
C SER A 176 25.06 13.34 5.10
N ALA A 177 24.66 14.34 4.32
CA ALA A 177 24.24 15.64 4.85
C ALA A 177 22.97 15.51 5.70
N TRP A 178 21.95 14.77 5.21
CA TRP A 178 20.70 14.58 5.93
C TRP A 178 20.88 13.71 7.17
N ALA A 179 21.65 12.61 7.09
CA ALA A 179 21.93 11.79 8.26
C ALA A 179 22.63 12.60 9.36
N LYS A 180 23.58 13.50 8.98
CA LYS A 180 24.22 14.40 9.93
C LYS A 180 23.24 15.39 10.53
N ALA A 181 22.40 16.03 9.71
CA ALA A 181 21.41 16.99 10.19
C ALA A 181 20.39 16.37 11.14
N LEU A 182 19.91 15.16 10.86
CA LEU A 182 18.99 14.42 11.72
C LEU A 182 19.65 14.02 13.05
N LYS A 183 20.91 13.66 13.02
CA LYS A 183 21.69 13.31 14.22
C LYS A 183 21.96 14.52 15.08
N ASP A 184 22.44 15.62 14.50
CA ASP A 184 22.71 16.86 15.20
C ASP A 184 21.43 17.50 15.76
N GLY A 185 20.31 17.38 15.03
CA GLY A 185 18.99 17.82 15.47
C GLY A 185 18.31 16.90 16.48
N GLU A 186 18.95 15.79 16.86
CA GLU A 186 18.42 14.80 17.80
C GLU A 186 17.01 14.30 17.47
N VAL A 187 16.71 14.20 16.17
CA VAL A 187 15.36 13.84 15.66
C VAL A 187 14.86 12.52 16.23
N HIS A 188 15.76 11.59 16.53
CA HIS A 188 15.41 10.32 17.19
C HIS A 188 14.69 10.50 18.55
N LYS A 189 14.85 11.64 19.22
CA LYS A 189 14.16 11.95 20.48
C LYS A 189 12.68 12.29 20.27
N PHE A 190 12.29 12.62 19.05
CA PHE A 190 10.89 12.91 18.66
C PHE A 190 10.15 11.70 18.09
N ALA A 191 10.74 10.51 18.20
CA ALA A 191 10.25 9.27 17.61
C ALA A 191 8.97 8.70 18.25
N ARG A 192 8.20 9.53 18.95
CA ARG A 192 6.97 9.11 19.63
C ARG A 192 5.75 9.47 18.78
N HIS A 193 4.86 8.50 18.65
CA HIS A 193 3.55 8.74 18.07
C HIS A 193 2.61 9.41 19.05
N THR A 194 1.58 10.07 18.51
CA THR A 194 0.39 10.37 19.27
C THR A 194 -0.24 9.07 19.75
N THR A 195 -0.37 8.89 21.05
CA THR A 195 -0.92 7.65 21.59
C THR A 195 -2.36 7.41 21.12
N LYS A 196 -2.79 6.15 21.11
CA LYS A 196 -4.18 5.78 20.81
C LYS A 196 -5.17 6.50 21.72
N ALA A 197 -4.75 6.81 22.97
CA ALA A 197 -5.54 7.61 23.90
C ALA A 197 -5.63 9.08 23.46
N GLN A 198 -4.52 9.71 23.07
CA GLN A 198 -4.47 11.08 22.56
C GLN A 198 -5.22 11.22 21.23
N LEU A 199 -5.10 10.24 20.32
CA LEU A 199 -5.91 10.19 19.10
C LEU A 199 -7.39 10.07 19.41
N LYS A 200 -7.78 9.22 20.37
CA LYS A 200 -9.18 9.14 20.82
C LYS A 200 -9.65 10.42 21.45
N GLU A 201 -8.82 11.14 22.17
CA GLU A 201 -9.15 12.40 22.79
C GLU A 201 -9.31 13.50 21.74
N SER A 202 -8.39 13.63 20.77
CA SER A 202 -8.54 14.56 19.65
C SER A 202 -9.73 14.24 18.75
N MET A 203 -10.02 12.94 18.53
CA MET A 203 -11.24 12.51 17.83
C MET A 203 -12.51 12.71 18.65
N ASN A 204 -12.40 12.82 19.99
CA ASN A 204 -13.53 13.12 20.87
C ASN A 204 -13.89 14.61 20.89
N GLU A 205 -13.02 15.50 20.43
CA GLU A 205 -13.39 16.90 20.17
C GLU A 205 -14.45 17.00 19.06
N GLY A 206 -14.55 15.97 18.20
CA GLY A 206 -15.64 15.78 17.24
C GLY A 206 -16.78 14.90 17.74
N LYS A 207 -16.93 14.69 19.07
CA LYS A 207 -18.08 13.94 19.59
C LYS A 207 -19.37 14.57 19.04
N ARG A 208 -20.18 13.72 18.38
CA ARG A 208 -21.56 14.04 18.05
C ARG A 208 -22.17 14.72 19.27
N ILE A 209 -22.43 16.01 19.17
CA ILE A 209 -23.20 16.70 20.19
C ILE A 209 -24.60 16.06 20.12
N PRO A 210 -25.00 15.27 21.12
CA PRO A 210 -26.30 14.62 21.07
C PRO A 210 -27.38 15.67 20.94
N ARG A 211 -28.39 15.41 20.14
CA ARG A 211 -29.55 16.30 20.05
C ARG A 211 -30.10 16.55 21.43
N LYS A 212 -30.19 17.82 21.82
CA LYS A 212 -30.88 18.19 23.05
C LYS A 212 -32.37 17.83 22.90
N LYS A 213 -32.98 17.32 23.95
CA LYS A 213 -34.42 17.03 23.97
C LYS A 213 -35.20 18.29 23.54
N GLY A 214 -36.00 18.18 22.50
CA GLY A 214 -36.74 19.33 21.91
C GLY A 214 -36.02 20.13 20.81
N GLN A 215 -34.82 19.77 20.42
CA GLN A 215 -34.07 20.43 19.35
C GLN A 215 -34.68 20.11 17.99
N LYS A 216 -35.07 21.16 17.24
CA LYS A 216 -35.70 21.04 15.92
C LYS A 216 -34.75 20.36 14.91
N ARG A 217 -35.29 19.52 14.07
CA ARG A 217 -34.64 18.99 12.85
C ARG A 217 -34.14 20.19 12.02
N LYS A 218 -32.91 20.11 11.45
CA LYS A 218 -32.27 21.23 10.73
C LYS A 218 -31.65 22.33 11.60
N SER A 219 -31.49 22.14 12.91
CA SER A 219 -30.77 23.07 13.73
C SER A 219 -29.27 23.08 13.37
N LYS A 220 -28.71 24.26 13.05
CA LYS A 220 -27.27 24.44 12.76
C LYS A 220 -26.35 24.20 13.98
N LYS A 221 -26.90 23.81 15.12
CA LYS A 221 -26.17 23.51 16.38
C LYS A 221 -25.75 22.04 16.48
N HIS A 222 -25.74 21.29 15.39
CA HIS A 222 -25.25 19.93 15.29
C HIS A 222 -23.86 19.89 14.67
N SER A 223 -22.99 19.07 15.20
CA SER A 223 -21.71 18.67 14.61
C SER A 223 -21.81 17.31 13.91
N ASP A 224 -22.88 17.01 13.21
CA ASP A 224 -23.06 15.71 12.56
C ASP A 224 -22.58 15.81 11.10
N LEU A 225 -21.30 15.50 10.87
CA LEU A 225 -20.66 15.53 9.53
C LEU A 225 -21.29 14.55 8.52
N TYR A 226 -22.10 13.59 8.97
CA TYR A 226 -22.62 12.50 8.16
C TYR A 226 -24.15 12.49 8.02
N THR A 227 -24.86 13.43 8.61
CA THR A 227 -26.30 13.60 8.38
C THR A 227 -26.54 14.76 7.43
N ASP A 228 -26.61 14.45 6.14
CA ASP A 228 -27.33 15.29 5.20
C ASP A 228 -28.82 15.24 5.58
N GLU A 229 -29.27 16.21 6.35
CA GLU A 229 -30.64 16.27 6.86
C GLU A 229 -31.66 16.59 5.76
N ASP A 230 -31.20 17.05 4.58
CA ASP A 230 -32.02 17.31 3.41
C ASP A 230 -31.31 16.90 2.12
N PRO A 231 -30.96 15.59 1.97
CA PRO A 231 -30.22 15.11 0.82
C PRO A 231 -31.00 15.32 -0.47
N LYS A 232 -30.52 16.25 -1.30
CA LYS A 232 -31.09 16.48 -2.63
C LYS A 232 -31.07 15.19 -3.44
N GLY A 233 -32.26 14.69 -3.78
CA GLY A 233 -32.35 13.51 -4.62
C GLY A 233 -32.64 12.19 -3.91
N THR A 234 -32.81 12.17 -2.62
CA THR A 234 -33.16 10.96 -1.84
C THR A 234 -34.63 10.56 -2.04
N ILE A 235 -34.94 9.28 -1.91
CA ILE A 235 -36.33 8.80 -1.86
C ILE A 235 -36.82 8.93 -0.43
N HIS A 236 -37.70 9.88 -0.17
CA HIS A 236 -38.21 10.16 1.18
C HIS A 236 -39.28 9.16 1.63
N GLY A 237 -39.50 9.08 2.95
CA GLY A 237 -40.56 8.31 3.58
C GLY A 237 -40.37 6.79 3.50
N LEU A 238 -39.12 6.33 3.43
CA LEU A 238 -38.77 4.92 3.56
C LEU A 238 -38.65 4.55 5.04
N GLY A 239 -39.12 3.36 5.40
CA GLY A 239 -39.09 2.86 6.78
C GLY A 239 -38.84 1.37 6.88
N PHE A 240 -38.45 0.93 8.10
CA PHE A 240 -38.21 -0.46 8.45
C PHE A 240 -38.76 -0.83 9.83
N LYS A 241 -39.83 -0.15 10.27
CA LYS A 241 -40.45 -0.41 11.57
C LYS A 241 -40.90 -1.87 11.68
N ASP A 242 -41.55 -2.36 10.64
CA ASP A 242 -42.09 -3.70 10.46
C ASP A 242 -42.06 -4.11 8.98
N GLU A 243 -42.44 -5.35 8.65
CA GLU A 243 -42.47 -5.83 7.26
C GLU A 243 -43.44 -5.08 6.38
N ALA A 244 -44.60 -4.66 6.90
CA ALA A 244 -45.60 -3.89 6.14
C ALA A 244 -45.03 -2.54 5.71
N THR A 245 -44.33 -1.86 6.62
CA THR A 245 -43.62 -0.60 6.35
C THR A 245 -42.48 -0.82 5.33
N ALA A 246 -41.76 -1.91 5.41
CA ALA A 246 -40.70 -2.24 4.44
C ALA A 246 -41.31 -2.51 3.04
N ARG A 247 -42.40 -3.24 2.93
CA ARG A 247 -43.13 -3.50 1.66
C ARG A 247 -43.65 -2.19 1.03
N SER A 248 -44.26 -1.32 1.83
CA SER A 248 -44.70 0.01 1.42
C SER A 248 -43.53 0.84 0.89
N SER A 249 -42.38 0.83 1.58
CA SER A 249 -41.15 1.49 1.16
C SER A 249 -40.62 0.97 -0.18
N ILE A 250 -40.66 -0.34 -0.40
CA ILE A 250 -40.29 -0.94 -1.69
C ILE A 250 -41.21 -0.45 -2.82
N THR A 251 -42.48 -0.32 -2.55
CA THR A 251 -43.45 0.24 -3.53
C THR A 251 -43.09 1.68 -3.88
N LYS A 252 -42.73 2.51 -2.90
CA LYS A 252 -42.26 3.89 -3.12
C LYS A 252 -40.96 3.91 -3.96
N ILE A 253 -39.98 3.03 -3.64
CA ILE A 253 -38.76 2.90 -4.40
C ILE A 253 -39.04 2.51 -5.86
N ARG A 254 -39.93 1.57 -6.10
CA ARG A 254 -40.34 1.15 -7.47
C ARG A 254 -40.95 2.26 -8.26
N LYS A 255 -41.88 3.02 -7.67
CA LYS A 255 -42.59 4.12 -8.30
C LYS A 255 -41.75 5.39 -8.47
N SER A 256 -40.63 5.52 -7.79
CA SER A 256 -39.75 6.68 -7.91
C SER A 256 -39.19 6.80 -9.33
N GLY A 257 -39.07 8.01 -9.88
CA GLY A 257 -38.44 8.30 -11.17
C GLY A 257 -36.91 8.10 -11.20
N ARG A 258 -36.30 7.46 -10.15
CA ARG A 258 -34.87 7.31 -10.01
C ARG A 258 -34.31 6.19 -10.88
N SER A 259 -33.00 6.28 -11.18
CA SER A 259 -32.29 5.26 -11.94
C SER A 259 -32.32 3.88 -11.27
N HIS A 260 -32.10 2.82 -12.05
CA HIS A 260 -32.08 1.45 -11.55
C HIS A 260 -31.03 1.25 -10.44
N ALA A 261 -29.83 1.84 -10.60
CA ALA A 261 -28.78 1.80 -9.59
C ALA A 261 -29.19 2.50 -8.29
N HIS A 262 -29.80 3.68 -8.38
CA HIS A 262 -30.26 4.43 -7.23
C HIS A 262 -31.35 3.68 -6.42
N LYS A 263 -32.27 2.99 -7.13
CA LYS A 263 -33.29 2.13 -6.48
C LYS A 263 -32.66 1.00 -5.68
N ILE A 264 -31.58 0.37 -6.20
CA ILE A 264 -30.85 -0.67 -5.49
C ILE A 264 -30.15 -0.07 -4.26
N GLN A 265 -29.45 1.05 -4.42
CA GLN A 265 -28.75 1.73 -3.31
C GLN A 265 -29.68 2.11 -2.17
N ALA A 266 -30.85 2.68 -2.48
CA ALA A 266 -31.86 3.02 -1.48
C ALA A 266 -32.34 1.78 -0.70
N ALA A 267 -32.57 0.67 -1.39
CA ALA A 267 -32.96 -0.59 -0.73
C ALA A 267 -31.85 -1.19 0.12
N VAL A 268 -30.57 -1.12 -0.33
CA VAL A 268 -29.39 -1.58 0.43
C VAL A 268 -29.25 -0.78 1.72
N ALA A 269 -29.37 0.56 1.64
CA ALA A 269 -29.29 1.42 2.83
C ALA A 269 -30.37 1.07 3.86
N MET A 270 -31.60 0.79 3.41
CA MET A 270 -32.71 0.42 4.30
C MET A 270 -32.53 -0.97 4.90
N GLU A 271 -31.99 -1.93 4.13
CA GLU A 271 -31.65 -3.27 4.64
C GLU A 271 -30.60 -3.19 5.75
N GLN A 272 -29.51 -2.42 5.52
CA GLN A 272 -28.45 -2.24 6.51
C GLN A 272 -28.97 -1.60 7.80
N ARG A 273 -29.80 -0.56 7.69
CA ARG A 273 -30.44 0.08 8.85
C ARG A 273 -31.34 -0.86 9.61
N ALA A 274 -32.14 -1.72 8.91
CA ALA A 274 -32.99 -2.70 9.54
C ALA A 274 -32.15 -3.76 10.29
N LYS A 275 -31.06 -4.22 9.71
CA LYS A 275 -30.11 -5.15 10.37
C LYS A 275 -29.48 -4.54 11.62
N ALA A 276 -28.98 -3.30 11.51
CA ALA A 276 -28.39 -2.59 12.64
C ALA A 276 -29.38 -2.36 13.79
N ALA A 277 -30.68 -2.27 13.48
CA ALA A 277 -31.75 -2.16 14.45
C ALA A 277 -32.30 -3.53 14.95
N GLY A 278 -31.64 -4.66 14.59
CA GLY A 278 -32.08 -6.00 14.98
C GLY A 278 -33.36 -6.50 14.31
N LYS A 279 -33.83 -5.85 13.23
CA LYS A 279 -35.11 -6.13 12.58
C LYS A 279 -34.96 -7.07 11.38
N ALA A 280 -34.86 -8.39 11.63
CA ALA A 280 -34.60 -9.40 10.61
C ALA A 280 -35.70 -9.49 9.53
N GLY A 281 -36.97 -9.40 9.89
CA GLY A 281 -38.12 -9.45 8.97
C GLY A 281 -38.08 -8.32 7.91
N PRO A 282 -38.06 -7.04 8.29
CA PRO A 282 -37.88 -5.92 7.37
C PRO A 282 -36.61 -6.03 6.52
N ALA A 283 -35.50 -6.47 7.09
CA ALA A 283 -34.25 -6.66 6.36
C ALA A 283 -34.41 -7.72 5.24
N ALA A 284 -35.08 -8.85 5.54
CA ALA A 284 -35.36 -9.91 4.56
C ALA A 284 -36.24 -9.39 3.39
N VAL A 285 -37.22 -8.55 3.67
CA VAL A 285 -38.07 -7.93 2.65
C VAL A 285 -37.24 -7.08 1.68
N TYR A 286 -36.32 -6.23 2.19
CA TYR A 286 -35.40 -5.46 1.35
C TYR A 286 -34.43 -6.33 0.57
N ARG A 287 -33.88 -7.38 1.19
CA ARG A 287 -32.97 -8.34 0.53
C ARG A 287 -33.63 -9.02 -0.67
N LYS A 288 -34.89 -9.42 -0.52
CA LYS A 288 -35.67 -10.05 -1.60
C LYS A 288 -35.82 -9.11 -2.80
N PHE A 289 -36.10 -7.84 -2.53
CA PHE A 289 -36.17 -6.81 -3.58
C PHE A 289 -34.81 -6.58 -4.25
N ILE A 290 -33.73 -6.42 -3.50
CA ILE A 290 -32.38 -6.23 -4.03
C ILE A 290 -32.00 -7.39 -4.96
N ASN A 291 -32.24 -8.62 -4.56
CA ASN A 291 -31.97 -9.80 -5.37
C ASN A 291 -32.78 -9.80 -6.68
N SER A 292 -34.04 -9.39 -6.65
CA SER A 292 -34.88 -9.27 -7.85
C SER A 292 -34.34 -8.22 -8.83
N MET A 293 -33.86 -7.09 -8.30
CA MET A 293 -33.27 -6.02 -9.11
C MET A 293 -31.91 -6.43 -9.72
N LYS A 294 -31.08 -7.16 -8.97
CA LYS A 294 -29.81 -7.70 -9.48
C LYS A 294 -30.02 -8.68 -10.64
N LYS A 295 -31.05 -9.54 -10.56
CA LYS A 295 -31.42 -10.43 -11.69
C LYS A 295 -31.78 -9.64 -12.96
N LYS A 296 -32.50 -8.51 -12.82
CA LYS A 296 -32.79 -7.61 -13.94
C LYS A 296 -31.54 -6.95 -14.52
N THR A 297 -30.58 -6.53 -13.66
CA THR A 297 -29.29 -6.01 -14.12
C THR A 297 -28.55 -7.04 -14.95
N LYS A 298 -28.48 -8.29 -14.48
CA LYS A 298 -27.80 -9.38 -15.18
C LYS A 298 -28.40 -9.60 -16.57
N LYS A 299 -29.73 -9.72 -16.66
CA LYS A 299 -30.42 -9.88 -17.97
C LYS A 299 -30.18 -8.68 -18.90
N LYS A 300 -30.15 -7.45 -18.38
CA LYS A 300 -29.90 -6.25 -19.18
C LYS A 300 -28.47 -6.20 -19.72
N ASN A 301 -27.48 -6.62 -18.91
CA ASN A 301 -26.08 -6.70 -19.34
C ASN A 301 -25.84 -7.82 -20.35
N GLU A 302 -26.50 -8.97 -20.18
CA GLU A 302 -26.47 -10.06 -21.15
C GLU A 302 -27.06 -9.63 -22.51
N ALA A 303 -28.17 -8.89 -22.50
CA ALA A 303 -28.79 -8.34 -23.71
C ALA A 303 -27.97 -7.22 -24.36
N ALA A 304 -27.14 -6.49 -23.59
CA ALA A 304 -26.26 -5.44 -24.09
C ALA A 304 -24.89 -5.95 -24.57
N GLY A 305 -24.65 -7.27 -24.57
CA GLY A 305 -23.37 -7.87 -25.00
C GLY A 305 -22.18 -7.56 -24.06
N VAL A 306 -22.42 -7.00 -22.88
CA VAL A 306 -21.38 -6.73 -21.87
C VAL A 306 -21.13 -8.02 -21.10
N GLY A 307 -20.11 -8.79 -21.50
CA GLY A 307 -19.66 -9.97 -20.79
C GLY A 307 -19.22 -9.60 -19.36
N ILE A 308 -19.93 -10.09 -18.36
CA ILE A 308 -19.48 -10.03 -16.96
C ILE A 308 -18.38 -11.07 -16.82
N ILE A 309 -17.14 -10.63 -16.61
CA ILE A 309 -16.07 -11.50 -16.13
C ILE A 309 -16.46 -11.91 -14.71
N THR A 310 -17.14 -13.02 -14.57
CA THR A 310 -17.40 -13.61 -13.26
C THR A 310 -16.17 -14.42 -12.86
N LYS A 311 -15.84 -14.43 -11.58
CA LYS A 311 -14.76 -15.20 -10.94
C LYS A 311 -14.80 -16.74 -11.19
N GLN A 312 -15.66 -17.22 -12.07
CA GLN A 312 -15.86 -18.64 -12.36
C GLN A 312 -15.17 -19.13 -13.66
N ASN A 313 -14.49 -18.27 -14.41
CA ASN A 313 -13.61 -18.73 -15.47
C ASN A 313 -12.23 -19.07 -14.90
N THR A 314 -12.18 -20.04 -14.02
CA THR A 314 -10.93 -20.71 -13.70
C THR A 314 -10.53 -21.58 -14.87
N THR A 315 -9.24 -21.67 -15.16
CA THR A 315 -8.57 -22.39 -16.24
C THR A 315 -8.96 -23.87 -16.41
N LYS A 316 -9.86 -24.41 -15.58
CA LYS A 316 -10.37 -25.80 -15.63
C LYS A 316 -11.40 -26.06 -16.74
N ASP A 317 -12.05 -25.02 -17.29
CA ASP A 317 -13.17 -25.19 -18.23
C ASP A 317 -12.82 -24.88 -19.71
N VAL A 318 -11.56 -24.56 -20.01
CA VAL A 318 -11.11 -24.27 -21.37
C VAL A 318 -10.57 -25.56 -22.00
N LYS A 319 -11.34 -26.18 -22.90
CA LYS A 319 -10.86 -27.34 -23.66
C LYS A 319 -9.64 -26.95 -24.52
N PRO A 320 -8.57 -27.77 -24.55
CA PRO A 320 -7.32 -27.46 -25.28
C PRO A 320 -7.48 -27.02 -26.73
N GLY A 321 -8.52 -27.52 -27.44
CA GLY A 321 -8.84 -27.11 -28.80
C GLY A 321 -9.37 -25.69 -28.97
N GLN A 322 -9.89 -25.06 -27.90
CA GLN A 322 -10.46 -23.73 -27.94
C GLN A 322 -9.38 -22.65 -27.83
N ILE A 323 -8.29 -22.97 -27.13
CA ILE A 323 -7.09 -22.12 -27.05
C ILE A 323 -6.43 -21.96 -28.40
N LYS A 324 -6.25 -23.08 -29.14
CA LYS A 324 -5.71 -23.07 -30.51
C LYS A 324 -6.57 -22.27 -31.51
N LYS A 325 -7.90 -22.34 -31.36
CA LYS A 325 -8.84 -21.59 -32.20
C LYS A 325 -8.83 -20.08 -31.92
N ASN A 326 -8.59 -19.68 -30.67
CA ASN A 326 -8.48 -18.29 -30.27
C ASN A 326 -7.12 -17.67 -30.62
N LEU A 327 -6.03 -18.42 -30.52
CA LEU A 327 -4.70 -17.99 -30.97
C LEU A 327 -4.65 -17.77 -32.48
N LYS A 328 -5.30 -18.64 -33.29
CA LYS A 328 -5.45 -18.43 -34.75
C LYS A 328 -6.26 -17.18 -35.10
N LYS A 329 -7.29 -16.81 -34.30
CA LYS A 329 -8.05 -15.56 -34.48
C LYS A 329 -7.23 -14.32 -34.20
N LEU A 330 -6.25 -14.40 -33.31
CA LEU A 330 -5.36 -13.29 -32.92
C LEU A 330 -4.13 -13.17 -33.83
N LYS A 331 -4.00 -14.01 -34.89
CA LYS A 331 -2.81 -14.04 -35.77
C LYS A 331 -1.48 -14.22 -35.03
N LEU A 332 -1.52 -14.89 -33.88
CA LEU A 332 -0.37 -15.14 -32.98
C LEU A 332 0.07 -16.62 -33.02
N ALA A 333 -0.36 -17.37 -34.04
CA ALA A 333 0.07 -18.75 -34.29
C ALA A 333 0.40 -18.92 -35.76
#